data_03927da3881584815f1e06814ecac7ce
#
_entry.id   03927da3881584815f1e06814ecac7ce
#
_cell.length_a   1.000
_cell.length_b   1.000
_cell.length_c   1.000
_cell.angle_alpha   90.00
_cell.angle_beta   90.00
_cell.angle_gamma   90.00
#
_symmetry.space_group_name_H-M   'P 1'
#
loop_
_entity.id
_entity.type
_entity.pdbx_description
1 polymer ?
#
loop_
_entity_poly.entity_id
_entity_poly.type
_entity_poly.pdbx_seq_one_letter_code
_entity_poly.pdbx_strand_id
1 'polypeptide(L)'
;PLRRQRQMCIRDSLKIRRVAIDTYKENVAYMHRECELYRAEGFQALTKVEIKANGLHIYAVLNVVDDANIVDPCELGLSEQAFDQLGLEAGYPVSVAQAELPPSMDAVRRKISGERLTFEDFQGITRDIVRNRYSKMEMAAFLVASGQTGLDREEILHLTRAMTESGDRLNWQEALVADKHCIGGIPGNRTSMLVVPIVAAHGMMMPKTSSRAITSPAGTADTMEVLTQVNLSPKQLHDIVRKHRACLAWGGTAKLAPADDVLISVERPLGIDSQGQMVASILSKKLAAGSTHLL
;
A
#
# COMPACT_ATOMS: atom_id res chain seq x y z
N PRO A 1 21.69 9.49 -48.17
CA PRO A 1 22.12 9.10 -46.85
C PRO A 1 21.44 10.02 -45.82
N LEU A 2 20.29 9.59 -45.32
CA LEU A 2 19.55 10.27 -44.25
C LEU A 2 20.38 10.11 -42.96
N ARG A 3 21.07 11.19 -42.56
CA ARG A 3 21.55 11.34 -41.20
C ARG A 3 20.27 11.39 -40.32
N ARG A 4 19.96 10.25 -39.65
CA ARG A 4 19.13 10.28 -38.47
C ARG A 4 19.81 11.23 -37.49
N GLN A 5 19.20 12.42 -37.31
CA GLN A 5 19.53 13.27 -36.17
C GLN A 5 19.28 12.41 -34.92
N ARG A 6 20.34 11.94 -34.30
CA ARG A 6 20.29 11.46 -32.91
C ARG A 6 19.90 12.70 -32.12
N GLN A 7 18.63 12.79 -31.73
CA GLN A 7 18.25 13.69 -30.67
C GLN A 7 19.06 13.26 -29.44
N MET A 8 20.09 14.04 -29.12
CA MET A 8 20.80 13.89 -27.86
C MET A 8 19.77 14.10 -26.77
N CYS A 9 19.49 13.07 -25.99
CA CYS A 9 18.75 13.22 -24.75
C CYS A 9 19.53 14.25 -23.91
N ILE A 10 18.83 15.28 -23.44
CA ILE A 10 19.42 16.20 -22.47
C ILE A 10 19.84 15.33 -21.29
N ARG A 11 21.11 15.39 -20.89
CA ARG A 11 21.81 14.41 -20.02
C ARG A 11 21.11 14.05 -18.71
N ASP A 12 20.06 14.80 -18.31
CA ASP A 12 19.47 14.69 -16.99
C ASP A 12 17.93 14.54 -17.01
N SER A 13 17.28 14.38 -18.17
CA SER A 13 15.81 14.24 -18.22
C SER A 13 15.35 13.26 -19.30
N LEU A 14 14.44 12.37 -18.91
CA LEU A 14 13.71 11.47 -19.79
C LEU A 14 12.27 11.92 -19.93
N LYS A 15 11.62 11.62 -21.06
CA LYS A 15 10.18 11.89 -21.22
C LYS A 15 9.37 10.71 -20.72
N ILE A 16 8.36 10.96 -19.88
CA ILE A 16 7.52 9.87 -19.39
C ILE A 16 6.65 9.30 -20.50
N ARG A 17 6.51 7.98 -20.50
CA ARG A 17 5.62 7.21 -21.35
C ARG A 17 4.74 6.30 -20.51
N ARG A 18 3.44 6.32 -20.74
CA ARG A 18 2.52 5.34 -20.13
C ARG A 18 2.65 4.02 -20.87
N VAL A 19 3.08 2.96 -20.17
CA VAL A 19 3.28 1.64 -20.77
C VAL A 19 2.02 0.78 -20.73
N ALA A 20 1.00 1.20 -19.97
CA ALA A 20 -0.28 0.51 -19.82
C ALA A 20 -0.14 -0.92 -19.26
N ILE A 21 0.81 -1.13 -18.34
CA ILE A 21 1.00 -2.39 -17.61
C ILE A 21 0.55 -2.17 -16.17
N ASP A 22 -0.42 -2.97 -15.71
CA ASP A 22 -0.80 -3.03 -14.30
C ASP A 22 0.17 -3.91 -13.52
N THR A 23 0.81 -3.33 -12.52
CA THR A 23 1.81 -3.97 -11.67
C THR A 23 1.34 -4.19 -10.23
N TYR A 24 0.04 -4.11 -10.00
CA TYR A 24 -0.61 -4.38 -8.72
C TYR A 24 0.09 -3.76 -7.51
N LYS A 25 -0.24 -2.51 -7.19
CA LYS A 25 0.28 -1.74 -6.05
C LYS A 25 1.80 -1.51 -6.02
N GLU A 26 2.52 -1.87 -7.05
CA GLU A 26 3.95 -1.60 -7.17
C GLU A 26 4.21 -0.58 -8.27
N ASN A 27 4.97 0.46 -7.96
CA ASN A 27 5.45 1.36 -9.00
C ASN A 27 6.60 0.70 -9.74
N VAL A 28 6.48 0.59 -11.05
CA VAL A 28 7.53 0.07 -11.93
C VAL A 28 7.86 1.11 -12.99
N ALA A 29 9.15 1.34 -13.16
CA ALA A 29 9.71 2.15 -14.23
C ALA A 29 10.42 1.23 -15.25
N TYR A 30 10.33 1.58 -16.52
CA TYR A 30 10.93 0.85 -17.61
C TYR A 30 11.92 1.76 -18.32
N MET A 31 13.16 1.30 -18.50
CA MET A 31 14.21 2.05 -19.17
C MET A 31 14.85 1.19 -20.25
N HIS A 32 15.05 1.76 -21.43
CA HIS A 32 15.68 1.03 -22.51
C HIS A 32 17.14 0.79 -22.22
N ARG A 33 17.69 -0.40 -22.55
CA ARG A 33 19.10 -0.76 -22.33
C ARG A 33 20.07 0.21 -22.98
N GLU A 34 19.70 0.78 -24.13
CA GLU A 34 20.49 1.76 -24.86
C GLU A 34 20.36 3.19 -24.34
N CYS A 35 19.54 3.43 -23.30
CA CYS A 35 19.40 4.74 -22.68
C CYS A 35 20.76 5.23 -22.15
N GLU A 36 21.15 6.44 -22.52
CA GLU A 36 22.43 7.03 -22.09
C GLU A 36 22.50 7.19 -20.58
N LEU A 37 21.39 7.59 -19.95
CA LEU A 37 21.31 7.75 -18.50
C LEU A 37 21.47 6.38 -17.79
N TYR A 38 20.83 5.33 -18.30
CA TYR A 38 20.99 3.97 -17.77
C TYR A 38 22.46 3.51 -17.75
N ARG A 39 23.19 3.79 -18.82
CA ARG A 39 24.59 3.41 -18.97
C ARG A 39 25.52 4.29 -18.12
N ALA A 40 25.24 5.59 -18.02
CA ALA A 40 26.09 6.55 -17.33
C ALA A 40 26.00 6.40 -15.81
N GLU A 41 24.80 6.20 -15.26
CA GLU A 41 24.57 6.09 -13.82
C GLU A 41 24.77 4.68 -13.25
N GLY A 42 24.97 3.67 -14.12
CA GLY A 42 25.18 2.29 -13.69
C GLY A 42 23.95 1.68 -13.01
N PHE A 43 22.76 2.08 -13.39
CA PHE A 43 21.53 1.49 -12.89
C PHE A 43 21.49 -0.02 -13.08
N GLN A 44 20.93 -0.71 -12.09
CA GLN A 44 20.73 -2.16 -12.17
C GLN A 44 19.22 -2.47 -12.22
N ALA A 45 18.85 -3.50 -12.97
CA ALA A 45 17.49 -4.00 -12.96
C ALA A 45 17.08 -4.41 -11.53
N LEU A 46 15.80 -4.21 -11.21
CA LEU A 46 15.19 -4.51 -9.92
C LEU A 46 15.64 -3.58 -8.76
N THR A 47 16.50 -2.59 -8.99
CA THR A 47 16.78 -1.56 -7.98
C THR A 47 15.69 -0.50 -7.97
N LYS A 48 15.58 0.23 -6.85
CA LYS A 48 14.68 1.37 -6.77
C LYS A 48 15.30 2.61 -7.41
N VAL A 49 14.50 3.30 -8.18
CA VAL A 49 14.82 4.63 -8.72
C VAL A 49 13.86 5.67 -8.15
N GLU A 50 14.38 6.88 -7.96
CA GLU A 50 13.60 8.05 -7.60
C GLU A 50 13.35 8.87 -8.88
N ILE A 51 12.08 9.18 -9.13
CA ILE A 51 11.62 9.93 -10.30
C ILE A 51 11.08 11.26 -9.81
N LYS A 52 11.64 12.37 -10.27
CA LYS A 52 11.28 13.73 -9.85
C LYS A 52 10.78 14.56 -11.02
N ALA A 53 9.67 15.27 -10.81
CA ALA A 53 9.14 16.24 -11.75
C ALA A 53 8.23 17.23 -11.04
N ASN A 54 8.33 18.50 -11.35
CA ASN A 54 7.43 19.56 -10.87
C ASN A 54 7.21 19.57 -9.34
N GLY A 55 8.27 19.32 -8.57
CA GLY A 55 8.20 19.24 -7.10
C GLY A 55 7.58 17.95 -6.55
N LEU A 56 7.10 17.07 -7.42
CA LEU A 56 6.65 15.72 -7.07
C LEU A 56 7.80 14.73 -7.16
N HIS A 57 7.76 13.69 -6.35
CA HIS A 57 8.69 12.58 -6.48
C HIS A 57 7.96 11.27 -6.17
N ILE A 58 8.31 10.23 -6.90
CA ILE A 58 7.86 8.85 -6.67
C ILE A 58 9.06 7.91 -6.69
N TYR A 59 8.89 6.75 -6.06
CA TYR A 59 9.85 5.65 -6.11
C TYR A 59 9.28 4.51 -6.92
N ALA A 60 10.09 3.92 -7.80
CA ALA A 60 9.69 2.81 -8.65
C ALA A 60 10.79 1.75 -8.74
N VAL A 61 10.42 0.49 -8.97
CA VAL A 61 11.38 -0.57 -9.32
C VAL A 61 11.75 -0.41 -10.78
N LEU A 62 13.03 -0.43 -11.08
CA LEU A 62 13.50 -0.31 -12.45
C LEU A 62 13.51 -1.66 -13.16
N ASN A 63 12.82 -1.76 -14.28
CA ASN A 63 12.94 -2.85 -15.26
C ASN A 63 13.63 -2.35 -16.51
N VAL A 64 14.46 -3.20 -17.09
CA VAL A 64 15.21 -2.90 -18.33
C VAL A 64 14.51 -3.56 -19.51
N VAL A 65 14.30 -2.81 -20.58
CA VAL A 65 13.70 -3.30 -21.82
C VAL A 65 14.67 -3.19 -22.99
N ASP A 66 14.54 -4.09 -23.93
CA ASP A 66 15.38 -4.15 -25.15
C ASP A 66 14.61 -3.77 -26.41
N ASP A 67 13.29 -3.59 -26.31
CA ASP A 67 12.40 -3.24 -27.42
C ASP A 67 12.01 -1.76 -27.36
N ALA A 68 12.47 -0.98 -28.34
CA ALA A 68 12.16 0.45 -28.46
C ALA A 68 10.66 0.73 -28.76
N ASN A 69 9.88 -0.27 -29.17
CA ASN A 69 8.43 -0.13 -29.30
C ASN A 69 7.76 -0.02 -27.92
N ILE A 70 8.33 -0.62 -26.88
CA ILE A 70 7.84 -0.52 -25.50
C ILE A 70 8.28 0.82 -24.91
N VAL A 71 9.59 1.11 -24.91
CA VAL A 71 10.16 2.37 -24.39
C VAL A 71 11.35 2.78 -25.26
N ASP A 72 11.32 3.99 -25.82
CA ASP A 72 12.43 4.57 -26.58
C ASP A 72 13.63 4.86 -25.65
N PRO A 73 14.89 4.82 -26.13
CA PRO A 73 16.06 5.19 -25.33
C PRO A 73 16.02 6.57 -24.66
N CYS A 74 15.19 7.49 -25.14
CA CYS A 74 15.01 8.82 -24.55
C CYS A 74 13.74 8.94 -23.69
N GLU A 75 13.04 7.83 -23.43
CA GLU A 75 11.83 7.79 -22.62
C GLU A 75 12.03 7.02 -21.31
N LEU A 76 11.22 7.35 -20.32
CA LEU A 76 10.99 6.56 -19.11
C LEU A 76 9.57 5.99 -19.17
N GLY A 77 9.46 4.69 -19.38
CA GLY A 77 8.18 4.00 -19.28
C GLY A 77 7.72 3.89 -17.83
N LEU A 78 6.43 4.11 -17.57
CA LEU A 78 5.82 3.97 -16.24
C LEU A 78 4.66 2.98 -16.30
N SER A 79 4.58 2.10 -15.29
CA SER A 79 3.39 1.28 -15.04
C SER A 79 2.18 2.17 -14.74
N GLU A 80 0.97 1.61 -14.82
CA GLU A 80 -0.26 2.34 -14.50
C GLU A 80 -0.16 3.00 -13.11
N GLN A 81 0.27 2.25 -12.08
CA GLN A 81 0.40 2.74 -10.71
C GLN A 81 1.38 3.90 -10.59
N ALA A 82 2.53 3.80 -11.24
CA ALA A 82 3.54 4.85 -11.22
C ALA A 82 3.07 6.10 -12.00
N PHE A 83 2.42 5.89 -13.13
CA PHE A 83 1.92 6.96 -13.97
C PHE A 83 0.79 7.75 -13.27
N ASP A 84 -0.18 7.05 -12.69
CA ASP A 84 -1.29 7.64 -11.93
C ASP A 84 -0.79 8.37 -10.67
N GLN A 85 0.19 7.80 -9.96
CA GLN A 85 0.74 8.43 -8.76
C GLN A 85 1.52 9.70 -9.10
N LEU A 86 2.23 9.74 -10.22
CA LEU A 86 2.94 10.93 -10.66
C LEU A 86 1.98 12.02 -11.17
N GLY A 87 0.84 11.63 -11.78
CA GLY A 87 -0.23 12.52 -12.18
C GLY A 87 0.14 13.52 -13.26
N LEU A 88 1.14 13.23 -14.09
CA LEU A 88 1.63 14.08 -15.18
C LEU A 88 1.25 13.47 -16.53
N GLU A 89 1.18 14.31 -17.55
CA GLU A 89 0.88 13.87 -18.91
C GLU A 89 2.07 13.16 -19.56
N ALA A 90 1.79 12.26 -20.49
CA ALA A 90 2.82 11.59 -21.28
C ALA A 90 3.65 12.63 -22.06
N GLY A 91 4.97 12.39 -22.13
CA GLY A 91 5.92 13.31 -22.75
C GLY A 91 6.49 14.37 -21.79
N TYR A 92 6.00 14.44 -20.54
CA TYR A 92 6.54 15.37 -19.55
C TYR A 92 7.99 14.97 -19.17
N PRO A 93 8.94 15.95 -19.08
CA PRO A 93 10.31 15.66 -18.71
C PRO A 93 10.45 15.36 -17.22
N VAL A 94 11.18 14.29 -16.88
CA VAL A 94 11.46 13.87 -15.50
C VAL A 94 12.94 13.62 -15.31
N SER A 95 13.45 13.87 -14.12
CA SER A 95 14.78 13.43 -13.70
C SER A 95 14.67 12.08 -12.99
N VAL A 96 15.65 11.21 -13.21
CA VAL A 96 15.72 9.88 -12.61
C VAL A 96 17.07 9.74 -11.92
N ALA A 97 17.05 9.29 -10.67
CA ALA A 97 18.24 8.99 -9.90
C ALA A 97 18.11 7.64 -9.21
N GLN A 98 19.22 7.04 -8.82
CA GLN A 98 19.18 5.87 -7.96
C GLN A 98 18.59 6.26 -6.61
N ALA A 99 17.60 5.50 -6.13
CA ALA A 99 17.01 5.74 -4.84
C ALA A 99 17.99 5.34 -3.72
N GLU A 100 18.16 6.21 -2.73
CA GLU A 100 18.88 5.86 -1.53
C GLU A 100 18.08 4.86 -0.69
N LEU A 101 18.79 3.93 -0.04
CA LEU A 101 18.17 3.03 0.91
C LEU A 101 17.46 3.83 2.02
N PRO A 102 16.20 3.51 2.35
CA PRO A 102 15.51 4.23 3.40
C PRO A 102 16.19 4.01 4.75
N PRO A 103 16.37 5.05 5.58
CA PRO A 103 16.99 4.92 6.91
C PRO A 103 16.30 3.89 7.80
N SER A 104 15.00 3.66 7.60
CA SER A 104 14.24 2.65 8.34
C SER A 104 14.67 1.20 8.06
N MET A 105 15.50 0.94 7.03
CA MET A 105 16.10 -0.37 6.80
C MET A 105 17.04 -0.81 7.95
N ASP A 106 17.60 0.10 8.70
CA ASP A 106 18.41 -0.25 9.86
C ASP A 106 17.54 -0.89 10.96
N ALA A 107 16.30 -0.44 11.13
CA ALA A 107 15.35 -1.10 12.02
C ALA A 107 15.00 -2.52 11.55
N VAL A 108 14.83 -2.73 10.24
CA VAL A 108 14.61 -4.08 9.70
C VAL A 108 15.81 -4.99 9.97
N ARG A 109 17.05 -4.51 9.79
CA ARG A 109 18.27 -5.28 10.10
C ARG A 109 18.35 -5.64 11.58
N ARG A 110 18.01 -4.71 12.48
CA ARG A 110 17.92 -4.98 13.92
C ARG A 110 16.87 -6.04 14.25
N LYS A 111 15.69 -5.98 13.60
CA LYS A 111 14.65 -7.00 13.77
C LYS A 111 15.13 -8.37 13.29
N ILE A 112 15.85 -8.47 12.19
CA ILE A 112 16.47 -9.71 11.68
C ILE A 112 17.44 -10.28 12.75
N SER A 113 18.17 -9.41 13.47
CA SER A 113 19.06 -9.80 14.58
C SER A 113 18.33 -10.14 15.88
N GLY A 114 16.99 -10.07 15.91
CA GLY A 114 16.18 -10.40 17.08
C GLY A 114 15.97 -9.25 18.06
N GLU A 115 16.37 -8.03 17.70
CA GLU A 115 16.17 -6.85 18.56
C GLU A 115 14.71 -6.39 18.56
N ARG A 116 14.31 -5.76 19.67
CA ARG A 116 13.01 -5.10 19.78
C ARG A 116 13.03 -3.77 19.02
N LEU A 117 11.89 -3.44 18.40
CA LEU A 117 11.70 -2.20 17.70
C LEU A 117 10.87 -1.19 18.50
N THR A 118 11.24 0.08 18.40
CA THR A 118 10.52 1.20 19.02
C THR A 118 9.34 1.65 18.16
N PHE A 119 8.53 2.57 18.68
CA PHE A 119 7.46 3.19 17.91
C PHE A 119 7.99 3.94 16.68
N GLU A 120 9.08 4.69 16.85
CA GLU A 120 9.74 5.45 15.79
C GLU A 120 10.27 4.53 14.68
N ASP A 121 10.77 3.35 15.03
CA ASP A 121 11.21 2.35 14.07
C ASP A 121 10.03 1.89 13.20
N PHE A 122 8.93 1.47 13.82
CA PHE A 122 7.72 1.06 13.09
C PHE A 122 7.11 2.20 12.29
N GLN A 123 7.11 3.42 12.81
CA GLN A 123 6.65 4.60 12.08
C GLN A 123 7.50 4.88 10.85
N GLY A 124 8.82 4.76 10.97
CA GLY A 124 9.75 4.86 9.84
C GLY A 124 9.48 3.81 8.77
N ILE A 125 9.38 2.53 9.18
CA ILE A 125 9.10 1.41 8.28
C ILE A 125 7.76 1.60 7.56
N THR A 126 6.67 1.85 8.27
CA THR A 126 5.34 2.01 7.67
C THR A 126 5.26 3.20 6.73
N ARG A 127 5.88 4.34 7.08
CA ARG A 127 6.00 5.50 6.22
C ARG A 127 6.73 5.20 4.92
N ASP A 128 7.86 4.52 5.00
CA ASP A 128 8.70 4.22 3.83
C ASP A 128 8.04 3.15 2.94
N ILE A 129 7.27 2.22 3.52
CA ILE A 129 6.42 1.27 2.77
C ILE A 129 5.34 2.02 1.97
N VAL A 130 4.58 2.92 2.61
CA VAL A 130 3.51 3.68 1.94
C VAL A 130 4.05 4.58 0.83
N ARG A 131 5.27 5.07 0.99
CA ARG A 131 5.97 5.88 -0.03
C ARG A 131 6.60 5.05 -1.15
N ASN A 132 6.38 3.74 -1.18
CA ASN A 132 6.99 2.81 -2.14
C ASN A 132 8.53 2.82 -2.13
N ARG A 133 9.16 3.20 -1.03
CA ARG A 133 10.63 3.17 -0.89
C ARG A 133 11.16 1.74 -0.72
N TYR A 134 10.37 0.84 -0.16
CA TYR A 134 10.70 -0.58 -0.02
C TYR A 134 10.34 -1.36 -1.28
N SER A 135 11.22 -2.27 -1.68
CA SER A 135 10.90 -3.35 -2.62
C SER A 135 10.14 -4.48 -1.90
N LYS A 136 9.56 -5.40 -2.69
CA LYS A 136 8.93 -6.60 -2.11
C LYS A 136 9.90 -7.46 -1.31
N MET A 137 11.21 -7.49 -1.68
CA MET A 137 12.23 -8.21 -0.93
C MET A 137 12.46 -7.64 0.47
N GLU A 138 12.54 -6.31 0.59
CA GLU A 138 12.75 -5.63 1.87
C GLU A 138 11.52 -5.76 2.77
N MET A 139 10.32 -5.67 2.19
CA MET A 139 9.07 -5.95 2.91
C MET A 139 9.01 -7.41 3.37
N ALA A 140 9.37 -8.37 2.52
CA ALA A 140 9.44 -9.78 2.89
C ALA A 140 10.45 -10.03 4.03
N ALA A 141 11.61 -9.38 4.00
CA ALA A 141 12.60 -9.47 5.07
C ALA A 141 12.03 -8.98 6.41
N PHE A 142 11.32 -7.85 6.42
CA PHE A 142 10.63 -7.34 7.62
C PHE A 142 9.57 -8.31 8.13
N LEU A 143 8.73 -8.84 7.23
CA LEU A 143 7.66 -9.78 7.57
C LEU A 143 8.20 -11.09 8.15
N VAL A 144 9.20 -11.69 7.48
CA VAL A 144 9.85 -12.93 7.93
C VAL A 144 10.53 -12.72 9.28
N ALA A 145 11.30 -11.63 9.44
CA ALA A 145 11.96 -11.32 10.70
C ALA A 145 10.94 -11.18 11.84
N SER A 146 9.87 -10.41 11.62
CA SER A 146 8.79 -10.22 12.60
C SER A 146 8.07 -11.54 12.94
N GLY A 147 7.89 -12.43 11.97
CA GLY A 147 7.29 -13.74 12.17
C GLY A 147 8.20 -14.70 12.96
N GLN A 148 9.51 -14.70 12.66
CA GLN A 148 10.48 -15.60 13.30
C GLN A 148 10.83 -15.17 14.74
N THR A 149 11.10 -13.88 14.96
CA THR A 149 11.46 -13.37 16.28
C THR A 149 10.25 -13.10 17.17
N GLY A 150 9.06 -13.07 16.58
CA GLY A 150 7.84 -12.64 17.23
C GLY A 150 7.78 -11.12 17.42
N LEU A 151 6.59 -10.64 17.74
CA LEU A 151 6.35 -9.27 18.23
C LEU A 151 5.76 -9.38 19.63
N ASP A 152 6.36 -8.70 20.60
CA ASP A 152 5.77 -8.64 21.93
C ASP A 152 4.58 -7.67 21.97
N ARG A 153 3.94 -7.55 23.12
CA ARG A 153 2.75 -6.71 23.29
C ARG A 153 3.00 -5.23 22.95
N GLU A 154 4.17 -4.71 23.32
CA GLU A 154 4.54 -3.32 23.02
C GLU A 154 4.80 -3.12 21.53
N GLU A 155 5.55 -4.01 20.91
CA GLU A 155 5.81 -3.97 19.47
C GLU A 155 4.51 -4.09 18.68
N ILE A 156 3.56 -4.95 19.08
CA ILE A 156 2.23 -5.03 18.45
C ILE A 156 1.48 -3.69 18.57
N LEU A 157 1.54 -3.06 19.76
CA LEU A 157 0.92 -1.74 19.95
C LEU A 157 1.58 -0.67 19.09
N HIS A 158 2.91 -0.66 19.01
CA HIS A 158 3.68 0.27 18.20
C HIS A 158 3.36 0.11 16.70
N LEU A 159 3.39 -1.11 16.20
CA LEU A 159 3.04 -1.42 14.81
C LEU A 159 1.59 -1.03 14.49
N THR A 160 0.65 -1.36 15.39
CA THR A 160 -0.76 -0.98 15.25
C THR A 160 -0.92 0.53 15.09
N ARG A 161 -0.27 1.31 15.97
CA ARG A 161 -0.31 2.78 15.91
C ARG A 161 0.34 3.33 14.65
N ALA A 162 1.52 2.85 14.31
CA ALA A 162 2.26 3.26 13.12
C ALA A 162 1.46 2.99 11.83
N MET A 163 0.84 1.81 11.71
CA MET A 163 -0.07 1.49 10.59
C MET A 163 -1.30 2.40 10.58
N THR A 164 -1.90 2.66 11.74
CA THR A 164 -3.07 3.57 11.84
C THR A 164 -2.73 4.98 11.39
N GLU A 165 -1.54 5.47 11.76
CA GLU A 165 -1.05 6.81 11.42
C GLU A 165 -0.55 6.94 9.98
N SER A 166 -0.39 5.84 9.28
CA SER A 166 0.05 5.84 7.88
C SER A 166 -1.01 6.29 6.88
N GLY A 167 -2.28 6.39 7.29
CA GLY A 167 -3.41 6.72 6.43
C GLY A 167 -4.41 7.69 7.06
N ASP A 168 -5.56 7.77 6.42
CA ASP A 168 -6.65 8.61 6.90
C ASP A 168 -7.34 7.99 8.12
N ARG A 169 -7.94 8.85 8.96
CA ARG A 169 -8.73 8.44 10.11
C ARG A 169 -10.14 8.98 10.01
N LEU A 170 -11.12 8.14 10.28
CA LEU A 170 -12.51 8.57 10.40
C LEU A 170 -12.80 8.99 11.85
N ASN A 171 -13.48 10.13 12.00
CA ASN A 171 -13.94 10.63 13.30
C ASN A 171 -15.45 10.81 13.28
N TRP A 172 -16.14 10.09 14.12
CA TRP A 172 -17.59 10.08 14.18
C TRP A 172 -18.17 11.04 15.21
N GLN A 173 -17.34 11.61 16.08
CA GLN A 173 -17.75 12.47 17.22
C GLN A 173 -18.77 11.77 18.13
N GLU A 174 -18.63 10.46 18.29
CA GLU A 174 -19.48 9.59 19.10
C GLU A 174 -18.64 8.88 20.16
N ALA A 175 -19.16 8.76 21.36
CA ALA A 175 -18.47 8.09 22.47
C ALA A 175 -18.39 6.57 22.26
N LEU A 176 -19.43 5.99 21.63
CA LEU A 176 -19.50 4.56 21.37
C LEU A 176 -19.65 4.31 19.87
N VAL A 177 -18.57 3.80 19.27
CA VAL A 177 -18.54 3.32 17.89
C VAL A 177 -18.12 1.86 17.93
N ALA A 178 -19.08 0.98 17.66
CA ALA A 178 -18.88 -0.45 17.70
C ALA A 178 -18.26 -0.96 16.39
N ASP A 179 -17.45 -1.98 16.48
CA ASP A 179 -17.00 -2.78 15.34
C ASP A 179 -16.91 -4.25 15.75
N LYS A 180 -16.81 -5.13 14.78
CA LYS A 180 -16.53 -6.56 14.99
C LYS A 180 -15.50 -7.06 14.00
N HIS A 181 -14.74 -8.05 14.40
CA HIS A 181 -13.86 -8.76 13.51
C HIS A 181 -14.28 -10.23 13.37
N CYS A 182 -14.15 -10.78 12.16
CA CYS A 182 -14.27 -12.20 11.93
C CYS A 182 -12.86 -12.79 11.78
N ILE A 183 -12.55 -13.87 12.47
CA ILE A 183 -11.30 -14.58 12.29
C ILE A 183 -11.26 -15.15 10.87
N GLY A 184 -10.23 -14.84 10.11
CA GLY A 184 -10.04 -15.33 8.75
C GLY A 184 -9.95 -16.86 8.69
N GLY A 185 -10.38 -17.44 7.58
CA GLY A 185 -10.35 -18.89 7.37
C GLY A 185 -11.47 -19.68 8.05
N ILE A 186 -12.23 -19.07 8.97
CA ILE A 186 -13.40 -19.71 9.60
C ILE A 186 -14.67 -19.20 8.92
N PRO A 187 -15.63 -20.09 8.54
CA PRO A 187 -16.93 -19.67 8.05
C PRO A 187 -17.65 -18.79 9.08
N GLY A 188 -18.14 -17.62 8.66
CA GLY A 188 -18.82 -16.70 9.58
C GLY A 188 -18.77 -15.24 9.16
N ASN A 189 -18.14 -14.92 8.04
CA ASN A 189 -18.11 -13.57 7.49
C ASN A 189 -19.52 -12.99 7.24
N ARG A 190 -20.51 -13.84 6.89
CA ARG A 190 -21.92 -13.46 6.72
C ARG A 190 -22.57 -12.98 8.02
N THR A 191 -22.04 -13.32 9.18
CA THR A 191 -22.50 -12.81 10.48
C THR A 191 -22.48 -11.29 10.54
N SER A 192 -21.51 -10.62 9.86
CA SER A 192 -21.48 -9.17 9.78
C SER A 192 -22.73 -8.56 9.15
N MET A 193 -23.33 -9.25 8.16
CA MET A 193 -24.54 -8.79 7.48
C MET A 193 -25.77 -8.82 8.40
N LEU A 194 -25.75 -9.65 9.44
CA LEU A 194 -26.80 -9.75 10.45
C LEU A 194 -26.51 -8.80 11.63
N VAL A 195 -25.29 -8.82 12.15
CA VAL A 195 -24.92 -8.06 13.35
C VAL A 195 -24.96 -6.55 13.10
N VAL A 196 -24.45 -6.07 11.97
CA VAL A 196 -24.37 -4.62 11.69
C VAL A 196 -25.75 -3.95 11.70
N PRO A 197 -26.77 -4.42 10.99
CA PRO A 197 -28.11 -3.81 11.05
C PRO A 197 -28.79 -3.97 12.42
N ILE A 198 -28.56 -5.08 13.13
CA ILE A 198 -29.11 -5.27 14.49
C ILE A 198 -28.54 -4.22 15.45
N VAL A 199 -27.23 -4.03 15.46
CA VAL A 199 -26.56 -3.05 16.30
C VAL A 199 -27.04 -1.62 15.96
N ALA A 200 -27.17 -1.30 14.68
CA ALA A 200 -27.70 -0.02 14.22
C ALA A 200 -29.15 0.21 14.64
N ALA A 201 -30.00 -0.82 14.58
CA ALA A 201 -31.40 -0.75 15.00
C ALA A 201 -31.53 -0.45 16.51
N HIS A 202 -30.55 -0.78 17.34
CA HIS A 202 -30.44 -0.41 18.74
C HIS A 202 -29.86 0.99 18.95
N GLY A 203 -29.67 1.79 17.89
CA GLY A 203 -29.17 3.17 17.97
C GLY A 203 -27.64 3.31 18.10
N MET A 204 -26.90 2.20 18.15
CA MET A 204 -25.43 2.24 18.22
C MET A 204 -24.83 2.45 16.83
N MET A 205 -23.73 3.21 16.78
CA MET A 205 -22.99 3.42 15.53
C MET A 205 -22.05 2.25 15.23
N MET A 206 -22.13 1.71 14.01
CA MET A 206 -21.29 0.60 13.57
C MET A 206 -20.82 0.74 12.10
N PRO A 207 -19.84 1.63 11.84
CA PRO A 207 -19.26 1.82 10.50
C PRO A 207 -18.30 0.67 10.15
N LYS A 208 -18.85 -0.50 9.86
CA LYS A 208 -18.09 -1.72 9.61
C LYS A 208 -17.29 -1.62 8.32
N THR A 209 -15.99 -1.49 8.43
CA THR A 209 -15.06 -1.70 7.32
C THR A 209 -14.53 -3.14 7.32
N SER A 210 -14.30 -3.68 6.14
CA SER A 210 -13.88 -5.05 5.94
C SER A 210 -12.83 -5.14 4.84
N SER A 211 -11.96 -6.13 4.90
CA SER A 211 -11.08 -6.48 3.79
C SER A 211 -11.77 -7.41 2.79
N ARG A 212 -11.19 -7.50 1.59
CA ARG A 212 -11.45 -8.58 0.66
C ARG A 212 -10.74 -9.86 1.14
N ALA A 213 -11.06 -11.01 0.55
CA ALA A 213 -10.46 -12.28 0.95
C ALA A 213 -8.93 -12.25 0.90
N ILE A 214 -8.29 -12.70 1.99
CA ILE A 214 -6.86 -12.94 2.07
C ILE A 214 -6.59 -14.45 1.95
N THR A 215 -7.22 -15.25 2.81
CA THR A 215 -7.05 -16.71 2.88
C THR A 215 -8.37 -17.49 2.71
N SER A 216 -9.51 -16.87 3.00
CA SER A 216 -10.82 -17.50 2.81
C SER A 216 -11.30 -17.35 1.35
N PRO A 217 -12.27 -18.19 0.90
CA PRO A 217 -12.84 -18.09 -0.46
C PRO A 217 -13.49 -16.74 -0.74
N ALA A 218 -14.04 -16.06 0.27
CA ALA A 218 -14.61 -14.72 0.15
C ALA A 218 -14.51 -13.96 1.48
N GLY A 219 -14.12 -12.68 1.42
CA GLY A 219 -14.20 -11.76 2.56
C GLY A 219 -15.61 -11.20 2.77
N THR A 220 -15.80 -10.46 3.86
CA THR A 220 -17.10 -9.80 4.11
C THR A 220 -17.42 -8.77 3.02
N ALA A 221 -16.42 -8.02 2.55
CA ALA A 221 -16.63 -7.08 1.44
C ALA A 221 -17.02 -7.79 0.15
N ASP A 222 -16.36 -8.89 -0.20
CA ASP A 222 -16.68 -9.68 -1.40
C ASP A 222 -18.11 -10.25 -1.34
N THR A 223 -18.51 -10.75 -0.18
CA THR A 223 -19.87 -11.28 0.02
C THR A 223 -20.92 -10.17 -0.08
N MET A 224 -20.63 -8.99 0.48
CA MET A 224 -21.55 -7.87 0.46
C MET A 224 -21.67 -7.22 -0.92
N GLU A 225 -20.60 -7.25 -1.73
CA GLU A 225 -20.57 -6.70 -3.09
C GLU A 225 -21.55 -7.37 -4.04
N VAL A 226 -21.94 -8.62 -3.75
CA VAL A 226 -23.02 -9.32 -4.49
C VAL A 226 -24.37 -8.62 -4.31
N LEU A 227 -24.58 -7.94 -3.19
CA LEU A 227 -25.85 -7.30 -2.83
C LEU A 227 -25.84 -5.79 -3.08
N THR A 228 -24.69 -5.13 -2.90
CA THR A 228 -24.60 -3.66 -2.99
C THR A 228 -23.16 -3.22 -3.23
N GLN A 229 -23.01 -1.95 -3.62
CA GLN A 229 -21.70 -1.33 -3.77
C GLN A 229 -20.98 -1.21 -2.42
N VAL A 230 -19.76 -1.76 -2.33
CA VAL A 230 -18.91 -1.70 -1.12
C VAL A 230 -17.76 -0.69 -1.26
N ASN A 231 -17.47 -0.26 -2.48
CA ASN A 231 -16.44 0.73 -2.79
C ASN A 231 -16.99 2.14 -2.55
N LEU A 232 -16.91 2.60 -1.30
CA LEU A 232 -17.44 3.90 -0.90
C LEU A 232 -16.30 4.89 -0.71
N SER A 233 -16.44 6.09 -1.26
CA SER A 233 -15.55 7.20 -0.91
C SER A 233 -15.73 7.59 0.56
N PRO A 234 -14.72 8.24 1.21
CA PRO A 234 -14.84 8.69 2.60
C PRO A 234 -16.08 9.53 2.85
N LYS A 235 -16.47 10.39 1.90
CA LYS A 235 -17.68 11.22 1.99
C LYS A 235 -18.95 10.36 1.96
N GLN A 236 -19.08 9.45 1.00
CA GLN A 236 -20.25 8.56 0.92
C GLN A 236 -20.38 7.70 2.18
N LEU A 237 -19.27 7.15 2.68
CA LEU A 237 -19.23 6.37 3.91
C LEU A 237 -19.73 7.20 5.10
N HIS A 238 -19.26 8.44 5.22
CA HIS A 238 -19.68 9.35 6.28
C HIS A 238 -21.18 9.70 6.20
N ASP A 239 -21.69 10.01 5.00
CA ASP A 239 -23.10 10.36 4.79
C ASP A 239 -24.02 9.17 5.10
N ILE A 240 -23.65 7.95 4.69
CA ILE A 240 -24.39 6.71 4.97
C ILE A 240 -24.44 6.43 6.47
N VAL A 241 -23.29 6.48 7.15
CA VAL A 241 -23.21 6.16 8.58
C VAL A 241 -23.94 7.20 9.43
N ARG A 242 -23.86 8.48 9.08
CA ARG A 242 -24.66 9.52 9.75
C ARG A 242 -26.16 9.28 9.64
N LYS A 243 -26.63 8.87 8.45
CA LYS A 243 -28.04 8.65 8.18
C LYS A 243 -28.57 7.35 8.76
N HIS A 244 -27.80 6.27 8.66
CA HIS A 244 -28.25 4.90 8.97
C HIS A 244 -27.58 4.29 10.19
N ARG A 245 -26.66 5.01 10.84
CA ARG A 245 -25.86 4.56 12.01
C ARG A 245 -24.91 3.40 11.69
N ALA A 246 -24.91 2.87 10.48
CA ALA A 246 -24.05 1.76 10.09
C ALA A 246 -23.76 1.75 8.58
N CYS A 247 -22.73 1.01 8.22
CA CYS A 247 -22.44 0.58 6.84
C CYS A 247 -21.67 -0.73 6.84
N LEU A 248 -21.59 -1.36 5.66
CA LEU A 248 -20.63 -2.42 5.33
C LEU A 248 -19.85 -1.96 4.10
N ALA A 249 -18.59 -1.58 4.27
CA ALA A 249 -17.76 -1.02 3.21
C ALA A 249 -16.42 -1.75 3.09
N TRP A 250 -15.81 -1.67 1.93
CA TRP A 250 -14.43 -2.09 1.76
C TRP A 250 -13.48 -0.99 2.26
N GLY A 251 -12.58 -1.35 3.19
CA GLY A 251 -11.65 -0.40 3.82
C GLY A 251 -10.56 0.15 2.88
N GLY A 252 -10.29 -0.52 1.76
CA GLY A 252 -9.23 -0.11 0.84
C GLY A 252 -9.51 1.20 0.10
N THR A 253 -10.77 1.52 -0.20
CA THR A 253 -11.13 2.80 -0.85
C THR A 253 -11.05 4.00 0.08
N ALA A 254 -11.15 3.78 1.38
CA ALA A 254 -11.06 4.83 2.39
C ALA A 254 -9.61 5.14 2.83
N LYS A 255 -8.61 4.52 2.21
CA LYS A 255 -7.17 4.66 2.54
C LYS A 255 -6.86 4.49 4.03
N LEU A 256 -7.62 3.63 4.71
CA LEU A 256 -7.43 3.30 6.12
C LEU A 256 -6.25 2.34 6.27
N ALA A 257 -5.21 2.75 7.02
CA ALA A 257 -4.00 1.97 7.24
C ALA A 257 -3.36 1.41 5.94
N PRO A 258 -2.97 2.25 4.96
CA PRO A 258 -2.46 1.79 3.65
C PRO A 258 -1.18 0.96 3.75
N ALA A 259 -0.35 1.15 4.79
CA ALA A 259 0.83 0.31 5.04
C ALA A 259 0.46 -1.17 5.17
N ASP A 260 -0.66 -1.46 5.86
CA ASP A 260 -1.16 -2.82 6.02
C ASP A 260 -1.59 -3.44 4.70
N ASP A 261 -2.29 -2.69 3.83
CA ASP A 261 -2.72 -3.19 2.52
C ASP A 261 -1.53 -3.53 1.61
N VAL A 262 -0.42 -2.81 1.74
CA VAL A 262 0.82 -3.09 1.00
C VAL A 262 1.49 -4.34 1.56
N LEU A 263 1.63 -4.45 2.89
CA LEU A 263 2.22 -5.62 3.55
C LEU A 263 1.45 -6.91 3.25
N ILE A 264 0.13 -6.90 3.32
CA ILE A 264 -0.74 -8.04 2.96
C ILE A 264 -0.45 -8.53 1.53
N SER A 265 -0.13 -7.62 0.60
CA SER A 265 0.19 -8.02 -0.79
C SER A 265 1.47 -8.86 -0.89
N VAL A 266 2.36 -8.78 0.10
CA VAL A 266 3.59 -9.57 0.21
C VAL A 266 3.39 -10.80 1.11
N GLU A 267 2.64 -10.68 2.20
CA GLU A 267 2.32 -11.82 3.09
C GLU A 267 1.57 -12.93 2.37
N ARG A 268 0.58 -12.54 1.56
CA ARG A 268 -0.30 -13.48 0.87
C ARG A 268 0.44 -14.52 0.02
N PRO A 269 1.36 -14.17 -0.90
CA PRO A 269 2.12 -15.14 -1.66
C PRO A 269 3.15 -15.91 -0.81
N LEU A 270 3.61 -15.37 0.32
CA LEU A 270 4.56 -16.04 1.21
C LEU A 270 3.87 -17.09 2.12
N GLY A 271 2.56 -16.98 2.33
CA GLY A 271 1.83 -17.87 3.23
C GLY A 271 2.31 -17.77 4.69
N ILE A 272 2.78 -16.59 5.10
CA ILE A 272 3.30 -16.36 6.45
C ILE A 272 2.19 -15.78 7.31
N ASP A 273 1.91 -16.43 8.43
CA ASP A 273 1.01 -15.96 9.47
C ASP A 273 1.83 -15.59 10.73
N SER A 274 2.08 -14.31 10.93
CA SER A 274 2.60 -13.80 12.20
C SER A 274 1.45 -13.33 13.07
N GLN A 275 1.26 -13.96 14.24
CA GLN A 275 0.17 -13.59 15.16
C GLN A 275 0.20 -12.10 15.52
N GLY A 276 1.38 -11.56 15.86
CA GLY A 276 1.54 -10.17 16.24
C GLY A 276 1.16 -9.21 15.10
N GLN A 277 1.57 -9.54 13.89
CA GLN A 277 1.26 -8.72 12.72
C GLN A 277 -0.21 -8.80 12.33
N MET A 278 -0.83 -9.98 12.41
CA MET A 278 -2.26 -10.16 12.17
C MET A 278 -3.09 -9.32 13.15
N VAL A 279 -2.72 -9.30 14.44
CA VAL A 279 -3.37 -8.44 15.44
C VAL A 279 -3.19 -6.96 15.09
N ALA A 280 -1.98 -6.53 14.73
CA ALA A 280 -1.71 -5.14 14.35
C ALA A 280 -2.49 -4.73 13.08
N SER A 281 -2.56 -5.58 12.07
CA SER A 281 -3.35 -5.41 10.85
C SER A 281 -4.83 -5.18 11.15
N ILE A 282 -5.41 -6.05 11.96
CA ILE A 282 -6.83 -5.96 12.35
C ILE A 282 -7.10 -4.66 13.11
N LEU A 283 -6.33 -4.41 14.17
CA LEU A 283 -6.57 -3.28 15.06
C LEU A 283 -6.32 -1.93 14.39
N SER A 284 -5.30 -1.82 13.53
CA SER A 284 -4.98 -0.58 12.82
C SER A 284 -6.13 -0.11 11.94
N LYS A 285 -6.77 -1.00 11.21
CA LYS A 285 -7.93 -0.68 10.36
C LYS A 285 -9.14 -0.28 11.21
N LYS A 286 -9.36 -0.90 12.37
CA LYS A 286 -10.44 -0.56 13.28
C LYS A 286 -10.24 0.82 13.91
N LEU A 287 -9.04 1.09 14.39
CA LEU A 287 -8.67 2.41 14.91
C LEU A 287 -8.76 3.50 13.83
N ALA A 288 -8.27 3.23 12.62
CA ALA A 288 -8.38 4.16 11.49
C ALA A 288 -9.85 4.40 11.09
N ALA A 289 -10.72 3.39 11.20
CA ALA A 289 -12.16 3.52 10.98
C ALA A 289 -12.89 4.27 12.12
N GLY A 290 -12.19 4.68 13.18
CA GLY A 290 -12.76 5.43 14.30
C GLY A 290 -13.55 4.56 15.28
N SER A 291 -13.32 3.25 15.29
CA SER A 291 -13.97 2.34 16.24
C SER A 291 -13.40 2.53 17.65
N THR A 292 -14.27 2.56 18.64
CA THR A 292 -13.91 2.67 20.07
C THR A 292 -14.13 1.36 20.82
N HIS A 293 -15.02 0.49 20.32
CA HIS A 293 -15.34 -0.80 20.91
C HIS A 293 -15.29 -1.89 19.83
N LEU A 294 -14.53 -2.94 20.09
CA LEU A 294 -14.35 -4.08 19.19
C LEU A 294 -14.84 -5.36 19.85
N LEU A 295 -15.68 -6.11 19.12
CA LEU A 295 -16.18 -7.44 19.47
C LEU A 295 -15.52 -8.52 18.61
#